data_482aea7115b05a63ec149e72efeb8c70
#
_entry.id   482aea7115b05a63ec149e72efeb8c70
#
_cell.length_a   1.000
_cell.length_b   1.000
_cell.length_c   1.000
_cell.angle_alpha   90.00
_cell.angle_beta   90.00
_cell.angle_gamma   90.00
#
_symmetry.space_group_name_H-M   'P 1'
#
loop_
_entity.id
_entity.type
_entity.pdbx_description
1 polymer ?
#
loop_
_entity_poly.entity_id
_entity_poly.type
_entity_poly.pdbx_seq_one_letter_code
_entity_poly.pdbx_strand_id
1 'polypeptide(L)'
;MKPVGRSLYWPPSAKSTAIKMQVKMLKSKIHRAAVTDANVNYEGSLTVDRALMEEVGLLPYERVLCGNMGNGERFETYAIPGESGSGAIILNGATAHLGKTGDRLTIMSFATVNEAEIAGWKPKVIVLDEHNGIIAHR
;
A
#
# COMPACT_ATOMS: atom_id res chain seq x y z
N MET A 1 4.52 -8.75 -37.58
CA MET A 1 5.09 -8.47 -36.48
C MET A 1 4.29 -7.55 -35.66
N LYS A 2 4.60 -7.53 -34.52
CA LYS A 2 3.89 -6.94 -33.64
C LYS A 2 4.17 -5.58 -33.57
N PRO A 3 3.28 -4.83 -33.51
CA PRO A 3 3.52 -3.45 -33.42
C PRO A 3 4.28 -3.13 -32.18
N VAL A 4 5.19 -2.30 -32.37
CA VAL A 4 5.98 -1.87 -31.29
C VAL A 4 5.20 -1.10 -30.27
N GLY A 5 4.20 -0.38 -30.70
CA GLY A 5 3.43 0.44 -29.78
C GLY A 5 2.53 -0.34 -28.86
N ARG A 6 2.55 -1.65 -28.97
CA ARG A 6 1.74 -2.45 -28.15
C ARG A 6 2.04 -2.26 -26.69
N SER A 7 1.00 -2.27 -25.88
CA SER A 7 1.10 -2.17 -24.44
C SER A 7 2.00 -3.26 -23.88
N LEU A 8 2.70 -2.96 -22.80
CA LEU A 8 3.47 -3.95 -22.08
C LEU A 8 2.62 -5.06 -21.55
N TYR A 9 1.36 -4.81 -21.30
CA TYR A 9 0.51 -5.82 -20.73
C TYR A 9 -0.02 -6.78 -21.71
N TRP A 10 -0.18 -6.34 -22.95
CA TRP A 10 -0.83 -7.11 -23.96
C TRP A 10 -1.92 -7.99 -23.38
N PRO A 11 -2.92 -7.43 -22.69
CA PRO A 11 -3.97 -8.27 -22.17
C PRO A 11 -4.58 -9.07 -23.29
N PRO A 12 -5.11 -10.23 -22.98
CA PRO A 12 -5.74 -11.07 -23.98
C PRO A 12 -6.83 -10.33 -24.70
N SER A 13 -7.18 -10.82 -25.88
CA SER A 13 -8.23 -10.24 -26.67
C SER A 13 -9.53 -10.20 -25.87
N ALA A 14 -10.24 -9.10 -25.96
CA ALA A 14 -11.54 -8.98 -25.34
C ALA A 14 -12.56 -9.96 -25.89
N LYS A 15 -12.26 -10.56 -27.02
CA LYS A 15 -13.18 -11.52 -27.60
C LYS A 15 -13.14 -12.87 -26.95
N SER A 16 -12.13 -13.12 -26.17
CA SER A 16 -12.03 -14.41 -25.53
C SER A 16 -13.17 -14.55 -24.52
N THR A 17 -13.91 -15.63 -24.63
CA THR A 17 -14.96 -15.95 -23.69
C THR A 17 -14.51 -17.07 -22.75
N ALA A 18 -13.26 -17.48 -22.89
CA ALA A 18 -12.72 -18.52 -22.06
C ALA A 18 -12.46 -18.01 -20.65
N ILE A 19 -11.62 -18.68 -19.92
CA ILE A 19 -11.29 -18.31 -18.55
C ILE A 19 -10.73 -16.88 -18.52
N LYS A 20 -11.34 -16.07 -17.68
CA LYS A 20 -10.88 -14.70 -17.52
C LYS A 20 -9.82 -14.66 -16.45
N MET A 21 -8.73 -14.01 -16.75
CA MET A 21 -7.64 -13.86 -15.84
C MET A 21 -7.87 -12.67 -14.90
N GLN A 22 -7.57 -12.86 -13.66
CA GLN A 22 -7.54 -11.77 -12.68
C GLN A 22 -6.12 -11.64 -12.17
N VAL A 23 -5.68 -10.42 -12.00
CA VAL A 23 -4.30 -10.12 -11.60
C VAL A 23 -4.31 -9.24 -10.37
N LYS A 24 -3.43 -9.53 -9.43
CA LYS A 24 -3.25 -8.64 -8.27
C LYS A 24 -2.37 -7.49 -8.67
N MET A 25 -2.92 -6.29 -8.60
CA MET A 25 -2.24 -5.07 -9.01
C MET A 25 -2.07 -4.16 -7.81
N LEU A 26 -1.00 -3.39 -7.80
CA LEU A 26 -0.78 -2.39 -6.76
C LEU A 26 -1.97 -1.42 -6.77
N LYS A 27 -2.61 -1.25 -5.63
CA LYS A 27 -3.75 -0.36 -5.47
C LYS A 27 -3.35 0.92 -4.77
N SER A 28 -2.68 0.80 -3.62
CA SER A 28 -2.30 1.92 -2.77
C SER A 28 -0.87 1.77 -2.34
N LYS A 29 -0.14 2.88 -2.28
CA LYS A 29 1.22 2.87 -1.76
C LYS A 29 1.51 4.16 -1.01
N ILE A 30 1.94 4.00 0.24
CA ILE A 30 2.46 5.12 1.03
C ILE A 30 3.95 4.88 1.16
N HIS A 31 4.74 5.72 0.49
CA HIS A 31 6.19 5.57 0.46
C HIS A 31 6.84 6.43 1.53
N ARG A 32 7.73 5.82 2.31
CA ARG A 32 8.55 6.49 3.34
C ARG A 32 7.72 6.99 4.52
N ALA A 33 6.72 6.24 4.93
CA ALA A 33 5.96 6.55 6.14
C ALA A 33 6.87 6.40 7.37
N ALA A 34 6.94 7.43 8.21
CA ALA A 34 7.76 7.40 9.41
C ALA A 34 6.96 6.81 10.57
N VAL A 35 7.48 5.74 11.15
CA VAL A 35 6.84 5.12 12.32
C VAL A 35 6.85 6.11 13.47
N THR A 36 5.68 6.36 14.07
CA THR A 36 5.55 7.29 15.18
C THR A 36 5.50 6.61 16.54
N ASP A 37 5.12 5.33 16.56
CA ASP A 37 5.06 4.57 17.82
C ASP A 37 5.00 3.07 17.52
N ALA A 38 5.31 2.27 18.52
CA ALA A 38 5.25 0.81 18.42
C ALA A 38 4.77 0.25 19.75
N ASN A 39 3.69 -0.53 19.73
CA ASN A 39 3.06 -1.03 20.94
C ASN A 39 2.79 -2.53 20.82
N VAL A 40 3.64 -3.34 21.47
CA VAL A 40 3.51 -4.80 21.39
C VAL A 40 2.27 -5.35 22.11
N ASN A 41 1.70 -4.56 23.01
CA ASN A 41 0.58 -5.01 23.84
C ASN A 41 -0.78 -4.73 23.22
N TYR A 42 -0.81 -4.11 22.06
CA TYR A 42 -2.04 -3.84 21.36
C TYR A 42 -2.32 -4.95 20.34
N GLU A 43 -3.55 -5.05 19.87
CA GLU A 43 -3.89 -6.04 18.87
C GLU A 43 -3.12 -5.78 17.58
N GLY A 44 -2.65 -6.86 16.94
CA GLY A 44 -1.82 -6.76 15.74
C GLY A 44 -2.52 -6.00 14.63
N SER A 45 -1.91 -4.90 14.19
CA SER A 45 -2.43 -4.06 13.11
C SER A 45 -1.40 -2.96 12.83
N LEU A 46 -1.68 -2.18 11.79
CA LEU A 46 -0.92 -0.97 11.49
C LEU A 46 -1.88 0.20 11.57
N THR A 47 -1.67 1.10 12.53
CA THR A 47 -2.45 2.33 12.57
C THR A 47 -1.88 3.32 11.59
N VAL A 48 -2.73 3.87 10.73
CA VAL A 48 -2.33 4.85 9.71
C VAL A 48 -3.26 6.06 9.86
N ASP A 49 -2.70 7.25 9.86
CA ASP A 49 -3.46 8.49 9.83
C ASP A 49 -4.56 8.38 8.78
N ARG A 50 -5.82 8.62 9.21
CA ARG A 50 -6.98 8.47 8.32
C ARG A 50 -6.84 9.33 7.06
N ALA A 51 -6.31 10.55 7.18
CA ALA A 51 -6.16 11.42 6.02
C ALA A 51 -5.21 10.81 4.99
N LEU A 52 -4.15 10.12 5.43
CA LEU A 52 -3.22 9.45 4.53
C LEU A 52 -3.89 8.25 3.87
N MET A 53 -4.68 7.50 4.62
CA MET A 53 -5.42 6.38 4.05
C MET A 53 -6.37 6.85 2.95
N GLU A 54 -7.08 7.95 3.20
CA GLU A 54 -8.01 8.49 2.22
C GLU A 54 -7.30 8.94 0.95
N GLU A 55 -6.12 9.51 1.07
CA GLU A 55 -5.36 9.97 -0.08
C GLU A 55 -5.03 8.87 -1.06
N VAL A 56 -4.80 7.67 -0.57
CA VAL A 56 -4.44 6.54 -1.43
C VAL A 56 -5.55 5.50 -1.58
N GLY A 57 -6.72 5.77 -1.01
CA GLY A 57 -7.84 4.83 -1.09
C GLY A 57 -7.64 3.55 -0.29
N LEU A 58 -6.84 3.62 0.77
CA LEU A 58 -6.64 2.49 1.67
C LEU A 58 -7.80 2.44 2.65
N LEU A 59 -8.44 1.30 2.77
CA LEU A 59 -9.66 1.15 3.56
C LEU A 59 -9.35 0.59 4.95
N PRO A 60 -10.20 0.92 5.95
CA PRO A 60 -10.08 0.26 7.25
C PRO A 60 -10.17 -1.24 7.10
N TYR A 61 -9.32 -1.95 7.82
CA TYR A 61 -9.20 -3.40 7.82
C TYR A 61 -8.63 -3.97 6.53
N GLU A 62 -8.19 -3.15 5.62
CA GLU A 62 -7.59 -3.65 4.41
C GLU A 62 -6.21 -4.25 4.69
N ARG A 63 -5.93 -5.39 4.07
CA ARG A 63 -4.64 -6.07 4.20
C ARG A 63 -3.54 -5.23 3.55
N VAL A 64 -2.42 -5.10 4.23
CA VAL A 64 -1.26 -4.36 3.73
C VAL A 64 0.00 -5.20 3.82
N LEU A 65 0.89 -4.98 2.86
CA LEU A 65 2.25 -5.49 2.87
C LEU A 65 3.16 -4.32 3.16
N CYS A 66 3.97 -4.47 4.20
CA CYS A 66 4.87 -3.40 4.63
C CYS A 66 6.31 -3.82 4.49
N GLY A 67 7.14 -2.89 4.04
CA GLY A 67 8.59 -3.07 4.02
C GLY A 67 9.23 -2.00 4.89
N ASN A 68 10.09 -2.41 5.81
CA ASN A 68 10.82 -1.47 6.66
C ASN A 68 12.16 -1.17 5.97
N MET A 69 12.32 0.07 5.56
CA MET A 69 13.50 0.48 4.82
C MET A 69 14.75 0.54 5.71
N GLY A 70 14.55 0.59 7.03
CA GLY A 70 15.67 0.68 7.96
C GLY A 70 16.34 -0.66 8.24
N ASN A 71 15.58 -1.75 8.25
CA ASN A 71 16.10 -3.07 8.61
C ASN A 71 15.81 -4.17 7.60
N GLY A 72 15.06 -3.85 6.55
CA GLY A 72 14.74 -4.83 5.50
C GLY A 72 13.62 -5.80 5.85
N GLU A 73 13.00 -5.68 7.01
CA GLU A 73 11.91 -6.57 7.38
C GLU A 73 10.69 -6.31 6.52
N ARG A 74 10.01 -7.39 6.17
CA ARG A 74 8.75 -7.31 5.42
C ARG A 74 7.71 -8.08 6.20
N PHE A 75 6.51 -7.52 6.29
CA PHE A 75 5.44 -8.16 7.05
C PHE A 75 4.09 -7.78 6.50
N GLU A 76 3.11 -8.63 6.77
CA GLU A 76 1.72 -8.38 6.41
C GLU A 76 0.89 -8.18 7.66
N THR A 77 -0.06 -7.27 7.57
CA THR A 77 -1.01 -6.99 8.62
C THR A 77 -2.23 -6.33 7.97
N TYR A 78 -3.03 -5.62 8.73
CA TYR A 78 -4.13 -4.84 8.18
C TYR A 78 -4.10 -3.43 8.76
N ALA A 79 -4.66 -2.48 8.02
CA ALA A 79 -4.65 -1.08 8.40
C ALA A 79 -5.85 -0.73 9.26
N ILE A 80 -5.65 0.10 10.27
CA ILE A 80 -6.73 0.73 11.01
C ILE A 80 -6.51 2.24 10.99
N PRO A 81 -7.59 3.03 10.91
CA PRO A 81 -7.42 4.48 10.85
C PRO A 81 -7.04 5.06 12.20
N GLY A 82 -6.02 5.90 12.20
CA GLY A 82 -5.70 6.76 13.31
C GLY A 82 -6.40 8.10 13.13
N GLU A 83 -6.23 8.98 14.11
CA GLU A 83 -6.85 10.29 14.06
C GLU A 83 -6.41 11.05 12.81
N SER A 84 -7.38 11.63 12.12
CA SER A 84 -7.11 12.34 10.86
C SER A 84 -6.22 13.55 11.11
N GLY A 85 -5.15 13.64 10.34
CA GLY A 85 -4.20 14.74 10.47
C GLY A 85 -3.15 14.55 11.55
N SER A 86 -3.18 13.43 12.26
CA SER A 86 -2.24 13.19 13.35
C SER A 86 -0.84 12.80 12.88
N GLY A 87 -0.71 12.33 11.65
CA GLY A 87 0.55 11.77 11.16
C GLY A 87 0.87 10.41 11.75
N ALA A 88 -0.08 9.75 12.37
CA ALA A 88 0.17 8.49 13.07
C ALA A 88 0.51 7.35 12.12
N ILE A 89 1.59 6.64 12.43
CA ILE A 89 1.97 5.39 11.80
C ILE A 89 2.46 4.52 12.95
N ILE A 90 1.60 3.61 13.42
CA ILE A 90 1.86 2.89 14.66
C ILE A 90 1.90 1.39 14.40
N LEU A 91 2.99 0.76 14.81
CA LEU A 91 3.15 -0.70 14.73
C LEU A 91 2.53 -1.31 15.98
N ASN A 92 1.45 -2.09 15.79
CA ASN A 92 0.72 -2.69 16.90
C ASN A 92 0.93 -4.19 16.94
N GLY A 93 1.03 -4.72 18.16
CA GLY A 93 1.16 -6.15 18.38
C GLY A 93 2.49 -6.68 17.89
N ALA A 94 2.47 -7.84 17.24
CA ALA A 94 3.70 -8.51 16.78
C ALA A 94 4.52 -7.65 15.83
N THR A 95 3.88 -6.77 15.04
CA THR A 95 4.62 -5.91 14.11
C THR A 95 5.54 -4.94 14.84
N ALA A 96 5.25 -4.66 16.11
CA ALA A 96 6.08 -3.76 16.90
C ALA A 96 7.50 -4.31 17.15
N HIS A 97 7.69 -5.62 16.92
CA HIS A 97 9.04 -6.21 16.98
C HIS A 97 9.82 -5.99 15.69
N LEU A 98 9.18 -5.53 14.64
CA LEU A 98 9.77 -5.44 13.31
C LEU A 98 10.15 -4.01 12.93
N GLY A 99 10.00 -3.08 13.85
CA GLY A 99 10.37 -1.69 13.59
C GLY A 99 10.30 -0.87 14.86
N LYS A 100 10.79 0.36 14.75
CA LYS A 100 10.81 1.30 15.88
C LYS A 100 10.49 2.69 15.36
N THR A 101 10.18 3.58 16.29
CA THR A 101 9.91 4.98 15.96
C THR A 101 11.05 5.56 15.12
N GLY A 102 10.69 6.23 14.04
CA GLY A 102 11.64 6.82 13.11
C GLY A 102 11.96 5.95 11.91
N ASP A 103 11.70 4.64 11.99
CA ASP A 103 11.89 3.79 10.81
C ASP A 103 10.94 4.22 9.70
N ARG A 104 11.38 4.09 8.46
CA ARG A 104 10.60 4.47 7.30
C ARG A 104 10.03 3.23 6.65
N LEU A 105 8.72 3.22 6.46
CA LEU A 105 8.01 2.08 5.88
C LEU A 105 7.51 2.39 4.49
N THR A 106 7.47 1.36 3.66
CA THR A 106 6.65 1.36 2.46
C THR A 106 5.41 0.54 2.78
N ILE A 107 4.23 1.12 2.65
CA ILE A 107 2.97 0.46 2.96
C ILE A 107 2.20 0.28 1.66
N MET A 108 1.87 -0.95 1.32
CA MET A 108 1.24 -1.27 0.03
C MET A 108 -0.01 -2.10 0.21
N SER A 109 -1.01 -1.84 -0.62
CA SER A 109 -2.15 -2.73 -0.75
C SER A 109 -2.36 -3.08 -2.22
N PHE A 110 -3.07 -4.16 -2.46
CA PHE A 110 -3.25 -4.72 -3.78
C PHE A 110 -4.72 -5.01 -4.02
N ALA A 111 -5.14 -4.92 -5.27
CA ALA A 111 -6.50 -5.24 -5.66
C ALA A 111 -6.46 -6.33 -6.71
N THR A 112 -7.50 -7.16 -6.72
CA THR A 112 -7.69 -8.13 -7.78
C THR A 112 -8.41 -7.44 -8.92
N VAL A 113 -7.77 -7.39 -10.09
CA VAL A 113 -8.23 -6.62 -11.24
C VAL A 113 -8.50 -7.57 -12.40
N ASN A 114 -9.62 -7.39 -13.07
CA ASN A 114 -9.94 -8.18 -14.26
C ASN A 114 -9.04 -7.75 -15.40
N GLU A 115 -8.66 -8.69 -16.25
CA GLU A 115 -7.75 -8.41 -17.35
C GLU A 115 -8.23 -7.26 -18.25
N ALA A 116 -9.51 -7.07 -18.36
CA ALA A 116 -10.06 -5.97 -19.17
C ALA A 116 -9.73 -4.60 -18.58
N GLU A 117 -9.41 -4.54 -17.32
CA GLU A 117 -9.15 -3.28 -16.62
C GLU A 117 -7.66 -2.98 -16.45
N ILE A 118 -6.79 -3.93 -16.80
CA ILE A 118 -5.35 -3.81 -16.51
C ILE A 118 -4.73 -2.60 -17.20
N ALA A 119 -5.04 -2.41 -18.46
CA ALA A 119 -4.41 -1.34 -19.24
C ALA A 119 -4.70 0.06 -18.68
N GLY A 120 -5.85 0.23 -18.07
CA GLY A 120 -6.22 1.52 -17.48
C GLY A 120 -5.95 1.62 -16.00
N TRP A 121 -5.36 0.59 -15.42
CA TRP A 121 -5.15 0.56 -13.98
C TRP A 121 -4.07 1.55 -13.55
N LYS A 122 -4.34 2.27 -12.48
CA LYS A 122 -3.37 3.21 -11.96
C LYS A 122 -3.42 3.20 -10.43
N PRO A 123 -2.32 2.89 -9.77
CA PRO A 123 -2.30 2.93 -8.30
C PRO A 123 -2.28 4.36 -7.80
N LYS A 124 -2.72 4.55 -6.56
CA LYS A 124 -2.57 5.83 -5.87
C LYS A 124 -1.35 5.73 -4.97
N VAL A 125 -0.42 6.64 -5.16
CA VAL A 125 0.86 6.61 -4.46
C VAL A 125 1.15 7.99 -3.89
N ILE A 126 1.51 8.05 -2.61
CA ILE A 126 1.99 9.27 -1.99
C ILE A 126 3.36 9.01 -1.39
N VAL A 127 4.16 10.06 -1.30
CA VAL A 127 5.48 10.05 -0.67
C VAL A 127 5.45 11.00 0.50
N LEU A 128 5.97 10.56 1.64
CA LEU A 128 5.94 11.32 2.89
C LEU A 128 7.33 11.79 3.29
N ASP A 129 7.38 12.90 4.02
CA ASP A 129 8.58 13.34 4.68
C ASP A 129 8.71 12.67 6.07
N GLU A 130 9.71 13.07 6.86
CA GLU A 130 9.97 12.46 8.16
C GLU A 130 8.91 12.77 9.21
N HIS A 131 8.00 13.68 8.94
CA HIS A 131 6.89 14.02 9.82
C HIS A 131 5.55 13.56 9.24
N ASN A 132 5.62 12.71 8.22
CA ASN A 132 4.46 12.17 7.53
C ASN A 132 3.62 13.21 6.80
N GLY A 133 4.24 14.33 6.43
CA GLY A 133 3.64 15.28 5.51
C GLY A 133 3.79 14.78 4.08
N ILE A 134 2.77 15.01 3.25
CA ILE A 134 2.80 14.57 1.86
C ILE A 134 3.66 15.52 1.06
N ILE A 135 4.70 14.99 0.42
CA ILE A 135 5.60 15.79 -0.43
C ILE A 135 5.45 15.48 -1.91
N ALA A 136 4.76 14.41 -2.26
CA ALA A 136 4.52 14.09 -3.66
C ALA A 136 3.36 13.12 -3.81
N HIS A 137 2.66 13.24 -4.92
CA HIS A 137 1.68 12.26 -5.40
C HIS A 137 2.25 11.69 -6.70
N ARG A 138 2.18 10.38 -6.84
CA ARG A 138 2.77 9.72 -8.01
C ARG A 138 1.74 8.97 -8.84
#